data_a5241608f07e4a0e0ee21dec5aa71573
#
_entry.id   a5241608f07e4a0e0ee21dec5aa71573
#
_cell.length_a   1.000
_cell.length_b   1.000
_cell.length_c   1.000
_cell.angle_alpha   90.00
_cell.angle_beta   90.00
_cell.angle_gamma   90.00
#
_symmetry.space_group_name_H-M   'P 1'
#
loop_
_entity.id
_entity.type
_entity.pdbx_description
1 polymer ?
#
loop_
_entity_poly.entity_id
_entity_poly.type
_entity_poly.pdbx_seq_one_letter_code
_entity_poly.pdbx_strand_id
1 'polypeptide(L)'
;MNAIWSEAKARVSHRLAMHLCVEPFELRNKTPMVSFTFDDLPKSAATVGARILEHHGARGTFYVIGSQVGTSSPEWEMVDREDVVALHRGGHEIACHTFSHKRACDIDAETLGAEIRRNQDFLHGLDPSIRIENFAYPFGFGSFNHKRQLGGLFRSCRSIVPGVNSGEVDLQFLRAMPLIDKRIGRDGIDRAFDQAQSDNGWLIFYTHDVADEPSAYGCSPALLNYALEAARARKIAVLNMAEALRCAGA
;
A
#
# COMPACT_ATOMS: atom_id res chain seq x y z
N MET A 1 -9.69 3.71 -32.59
CA MET A 1 -8.27 4.18 -32.66
C MET A 1 -7.77 4.80 -31.34
N ASN A 2 -8.62 5.46 -30.54
CA ASN A 2 -8.20 6.15 -29.32
C ASN A 2 -7.83 5.26 -28.12
N ALA A 3 -8.47 4.10 -27.92
CA ALA A 3 -8.21 3.24 -26.75
C ALA A 3 -6.82 2.55 -26.77
N ILE A 4 -6.37 2.09 -27.94
CA ILE A 4 -5.06 1.43 -28.09
C ILE A 4 -3.92 2.43 -27.82
N TRP A 5 -4.05 3.66 -28.29
CA TRP A 5 -3.05 4.71 -28.03
C TRP A 5 -3.02 5.15 -26.57
N SER A 6 -4.18 5.17 -25.89
CA SER A 6 -4.28 5.45 -24.46
C SER A 6 -3.55 4.40 -23.64
N GLU A 7 -3.80 3.11 -23.92
CA GLU A 7 -3.16 2.01 -23.20
C GLU A 7 -1.64 1.96 -23.44
N ALA A 8 -1.18 2.25 -24.68
CA ALA A 8 0.24 2.34 -24.98
C ALA A 8 0.93 3.48 -24.20
N LYS A 9 0.30 4.66 -24.11
CA LYS A 9 0.79 5.79 -23.32
C LYS A 9 0.85 5.44 -21.84
N ALA A 10 -0.19 4.78 -21.30
CA ALA A 10 -0.23 4.35 -19.91
C ALA A 10 0.93 3.41 -19.57
N ARG A 11 1.18 2.41 -20.44
CA ARG A 11 2.31 1.47 -20.27
C ARG A 11 3.67 2.16 -20.34
N VAL A 12 3.85 3.11 -21.24
CA VAL A 12 5.09 3.89 -21.34
C VAL A 12 5.28 4.74 -20.09
N SER A 13 4.24 5.47 -19.66
CA SER A 13 4.27 6.28 -18.44
C SER A 13 4.59 5.43 -17.20
N HIS A 14 4.00 4.24 -17.09
CA HIS A 14 4.31 3.31 -16.01
C HIS A 14 5.76 2.82 -16.04
N ARG A 15 6.28 2.44 -17.23
CA ARG A 15 7.69 2.04 -17.37
C ARG A 15 8.64 3.19 -17.00
N LEU A 16 8.35 4.40 -17.41
CA LEU A 16 9.13 5.57 -17.02
C LEU A 16 9.07 5.80 -15.50
N ALA A 17 7.89 5.64 -14.89
CA ALA A 17 7.72 5.74 -13.45
C ALA A 17 8.58 4.70 -12.68
N MET A 18 8.74 3.50 -13.23
CA MET A 18 9.56 2.44 -12.63
C MET A 18 11.06 2.72 -12.65
N HIS A 19 11.54 3.43 -13.68
CA HIS A 19 12.99 3.56 -13.96
C HIS A 19 13.54 4.95 -13.76
N LEU A 20 12.69 5.98 -13.79
CA LEU A 20 13.11 7.36 -13.59
C LEU A 20 12.73 7.82 -12.18
N CYS A 21 13.73 7.92 -11.32
CA CYS A 21 13.59 8.47 -9.99
C CYS A 21 13.25 9.96 -10.08
N VAL A 22 12.27 10.39 -9.30
CA VAL A 22 11.83 11.80 -9.23
C VAL A 22 12.16 12.41 -7.88
N GLU A 23 12.12 11.60 -6.83
CA GLU A 23 12.43 12.01 -5.47
C GLU A 23 13.37 11.00 -4.81
N PRO A 24 14.68 11.06 -5.17
CA PRO A 24 15.66 10.16 -4.62
C PRO A 24 15.83 10.40 -3.13
N PHE A 25 15.78 9.33 -2.39
CA PHE A 25 15.90 9.35 -0.94
C PHE A 25 16.78 8.19 -0.48
N GLU A 26 17.81 8.49 0.31
CA GLU A 26 18.67 7.48 0.92
C GLU A 26 18.01 6.96 2.21
N LEU A 27 17.65 5.68 2.23
CA LEU A 27 17.11 5.05 3.43
C LEU A 27 18.14 5.01 4.55
N ARG A 28 17.81 5.52 5.73
CA ARG A 28 18.70 5.62 6.89
C ARG A 28 18.29 4.71 8.05
N ASN A 29 17.45 3.71 7.78
CA ASN A 29 17.06 2.72 8.78
C ASN A 29 18.29 1.94 9.29
N LYS A 30 18.39 1.78 10.62
CA LYS A 30 19.51 1.08 11.25
C LYS A 30 19.41 -0.44 11.16
N THR A 31 18.21 -0.94 10.97
CA THR A 31 17.87 -2.36 10.89
C THR A 31 16.83 -2.56 9.79
N PRO A 32 16.73 -3.76 9.19
CA PRO A 32 15.69 -4.07 8.23
C PRO A 32 14.30 -3.89 8.86
N MET A 33 13.32 -3.49 8.07
CA MET A 33 11.95 -3.29 8.51
C MET A 33 10.96 -3.84 7.50
N VAL A 34 9.73 -4.12 7.94
CA VAL A 34 8.64 -4.60 7.08
C VAL A 34 7.36 -3.84 7.35
N SER A 35 6.61 -3.55 6.28
CA SER A 35 5.26 -2.99 6.34
C SER A 35 4.25 -3.92 5.69
N PHE A 36 3.08 -4.08 6.32
CA PHE A 36 1.94 -4.79 5.75
C PHE A 36 0.89 -3.78 5.33
N THR A 37 0.51 -3.82 4.06
CA THR A 37 -0.43 -2.86 3.48
C THR A 37 -1.62 -3.57 2.84
N PHE A 38 -2.81 -2.95 2.94
CA PHE A 38 -4.06 -3.48 2.44
C PHE A 38 -4.68 -2.47 1.49
N ASP A 39 -4.98 -2.92 0.27
CA ASP A 39 -5.56 -2.08 -0.78
C ASP A 39 -7.07 -2.24 -0.83
N ASP A 40 -7.76 -1.23 -1.38
CA ASP A 40 -9.22 -1.15 -1.60
C ASP A 40 -10.05 -1.16 -0.31
N LEU A 41 -9.59 -1.85 0.70
CA LEU A 41 -10.15 -2.05 2.03
C LEU A 41 -11.46 -2.89 2.03
N PRO A 42 -11.40 -4.17 1.58
CA PRO A 42 -12.45 -5.14 1.87
C PRO A 42 -12.66 -5.30 3.39
N LYS A 43 -13.89 -5.57 3.81
CA LYS A 43 -14.25 -5.69 5.23
C LYS A 43 -13.42 -6.75 5.97
N SER A 44 -13.06 -7.84 5.30
CA SER A 44 -12.21 -8.89 5.88
C SER A 44 -10.78 -8.42 6.16
N ALA A 45 -10.24 -7.46 5.40
CA ALA A 45 -8.96 -6.84 5.73
C ALA A 45 -9.01 -6.11 7.08
N ALA A 46 -10.10 -5.37 7.33
CA ALA A 46 -10.29 -4.64 8.58
C ALA A 46 -10.64 -5.56 9.76
N THR A 47 -11.45 -6.60 9.53
CA THR A 47 -11.96 -7.46 10.62
C THR A 47 -11.07 -8.65 10.93
N VAL A 48 -10.46 -9.26 9.93
CA VAL A 48 -9.55 -10.42 10.10
C VAL A 48 -8.10 -9.98 10.03
N GLY A 49 -7.72 -9.26 8.96
CA GLY A 49 -6.34 -8.83 8.74
C GLY A 49 -5.81 -7.93 9.87
N ALA A 50 -6.56 -6.91 10.26
CA ALA A 50 -6.17 -6.00 11.34
C ALA A 50 -6.02 -6.75 12.68
N ARG A 51 -6.97 -7.65 13.02
CA ARG A 51 -6.87 -8.45 14.27
C ARG A 51 -5.65 -9.35 14.30
N ILE A 52 -5.27 -9.94 13.17
CA ILE A 52 -4.05 -10.74 13.08
C ILE A 52 -2.82 -9.85 13.35
N LEU A 53 -2.73 -8.69 12.72
CA LEU A 53 -1.66 -7.72 13.00
C LEU A 53 -1.61 -7.35 14.49
N GLU A 54 -2.76 -7.00 15.06
CA GLU A 54 -2.89 -6.61 16.47
C GLU A 54 -2.48 -7.73 17.43
N HIS A 55 -2.84 -8.99 17.11
CA HIS A 55 -2.42 -10.16 17.88
C HIS A 55 -0.90 -10.31 17.94
N HIS A 56 -0.21 -9.93 16.86
CA HIS A 56 1.25 -9.88 16.80
C HIS A 56 1.85 -8.56 17.34
N GLY A 57 1.04 -7.68 17.92
CA GLY A 57 1.47 -6.37 18.41
C GLY A 57 1.86 -5.38 17.29
N ALA A 58 1.44 -5.65 16.06
CA ALA A 58 1.77 -4.87 14.87
C ALA A 58 0.61 -3.96 14.42
N ARG A 59 0.93 -2.99 13.57
CA ARG A 59 -0.05 -2.13 12.89
C ARG A 59 0.27 -2.10 11.41
N GLY A 60 -0.78 -2.03 10.57
CA GLY A 60 -0.66 -1.97 9.12
C GLY A 60 -1.11 -0.62 8.56
N THR A 61 -1.00 -0.48 7.24
CA THR A 61 -1.49 0.66 6.47
C THR A 61 -2.63 0.21 5.57
N PHE A 62 -3.75 0.92 5.62
CA PHE A 62 -4.96 0.62 4.86
C PHE A 62 -5.22 1.74 3.85
N TYR A 63 -5.11 1.42 2.55
CA TYR A 63 -5.33 2.34 1.45
C TYR A 63 -6.80 2.34 1.05
N VAL A 64 -7.49 3.44 1.34
CA VAL A 64 -8.95 3.54 1.29
C VAL A 64 -9.42 4.22 0.02
N ILE A 65 -10.38 3.60 -0.67
CA ILE A 65 -11.17 4.17 -1.75
C ILE A 65 -12.45 4.77 -1.17
N GLY A 66 -12.51 6.09 -1.02
CA GLY A 66 -13.63 6.73 -0.29
C GLY A 66 -15.01 6.45 -0.87
N SER A 67 -15.15 6.32 -2.20
CA SER A 67 -16.44 6.03 -2.84
C SER A 67 -16.96 4.60 -2.60
N GLN A 68 -16.09 3.70 -2.15
CA GLN A 68 -16.45 2.30 -1.93
C GLN A 68 -16.81 2.01 -0.47
N VAL A 69 -16.50 2.91 0.44
CA VAL A 69 -16.87 2.75 1.85
C VAL A 69 -18.39 2.68 2.00
N GLY A 70 -18.90 1.62 2.64
CA GLY A 70 -20.32 1.33 2.81
C GLY A 70 -20.99 0.71 1.59
N THR A 71 -20.21 0.18 0.64
CA THR A 71 -20.74 -0.50 -0.56
C THR A 71 -20.40 -1.99 -0.55
N SER A 72 -20.83 -2.69 -1.60
CA SER A 72 -20.41 -4.06 -1.89
C SER A 72 -20.03 -4.17 -3.37
N SER A 73 -19.01 -4.96 -3.66
CA SER A 73 -18.65 -5.37 -5.02
C SER A 73 -18.98 -6.85 -5.22
N PRO A 74 -18.89 -7.38 -6.46
CA PRO A 74 -19.03 -8.81 -6.67
C PRO A 74 -18.00 -9.67 -5.93
N GLU A 75 -16.82 -9.11 -5.68
CA GLU A 75 -15.72 -9.80 -5.01
C GLU A 75 -15.77 -9.64 -3.48
N TRP A 76 -16.19 -8.46 -2.97
CA TRP A 76 -16.06 -8.13 -1.56
C TRP A 76 -17.22 -7.30 -1.00
N GLU A 77 -17.57 -7.54 0.25
CA GLU A 77 -18.17 -6.54 1.12
C GLU A 77 -17.07 -5.54 1.51
N MET A 78 -17.34 -4.25 1.33
CA MET A 78 -16.40 -3.20 1.71
C MET A 78 -16.64 -2.77 3.16
N VAL A 79 -15.62 -2.17 3.77
CA VAL A 79 -15.76 -1.56 5.11
C VAL A 79 -16.88 -0.53 5.14
N ASP A 80 -17.50 -0.34 6.30
CA ASP A 80 -18.32 0.81 6.59
C ASP A 80 -17.49 1.97 7.20
N ARG A 81 -18.16 3.08 7.52
CA ARG A 81 -17.49 4.27 8.07
C ARG A 81 -16.89 4.02 9.45
N GLU A 82 -17.61 3.24 10.25
CA GLU A 82 -17.23 2.85 11.60
C GLU A 82 -15.99 1.97 11.61
N ASP A 83 -15.87 1.05 10.65
CA ASP A 83 -14.68 0.21 10.47
C ASP A 83 -13.42 1.05 10.19
N VAL A 84 -13.51 2.06 9.31
CA VAL A 84 -12.38 2.96 9.00
C VAL A 84 -11.93 3.73 10.25
N VAL A 85 -12.90 4.26 11.02
CA VAL A 85 -12.61 4.98 12.26
C VAL A 85 -12.02 4.03 13.31
N ALA A 86 -12.54 2.79 13.40
CA ALA A 86 -12.03 1.79 14.33
C ALA A 86 -10.58 1.40 14.02
N LEU A 87 -10.23 1.20 12.75
CA LEU A 87 -8.85 0.96 12.32
C LEU A 87 -7.92 2.12 12.73
N HIS A 88 -8.33 3.35 12.44
CA HIS A 88 -7.57 4.53 12.81
C HIS A 88 -7.33 4.62 14.32
N ARG A 89 -8.40 4.46 15.12
CA ARG A 89 -8.32 4.50 16.59
C ARG A 89 -7.56 3.31 17.18
N GLY A 90 -7.53 2.18 16.47
CA GLY A 90 -6.69 1.02 16.75
C GLY A 90 -5.20 1.25 16.51
N GLY A 91 -4.83 2.41 15.94
CA GLY A 91 -3.43 2.79 15.65
C GLY A 91 -2.94 2.33 14.27
N HIS A 92 -3.82 1.80 13.42
CA HIS A 92 -3.49 1.54 12.03
C HIS A 92 -3.44 2.85 11.24
N GLU A 93 -2.62 2.88 10.20
CA GLU A 93 -2.56 4.01 9.29
C GLU A 93 -3.66 3.91 8.24
N ILE A 94 -4.40 5.01 8.05
CA ILE A 94 -5.34 5.21 6.96
C ILE A 94 -4.65 6.05 5.88
N ALA A 95 -4.61 5.53 4.66
CA ALA A 95 -3.89 6.13 3.55
C ALA A 95 -4.77 6.27 2.29
N CYS A 96 -4.29 7.01 1.29
CA CYS A 96 -5.07 7.37 0.12
C CYS A 96 -4.95 6.35 -1.02
N HIS A 97 -6.11 5.94 -1.59
CA HIS A 97 -6.17 5.13 -2.81
C HIS A 97 -7.04 5.77 -3.91
N THR A 98 -7.05 7.10 -3.99
CA THR A 98 -7.99 7.95 -4.72
C THR A 98 -9.43 7.80 -4.23
N PHE A 99 -10.35 8.66 -4.70
CA PHE A 99 -11.76 8.57 -4.29
C PHE A 99 -12.53 7.49 -5.06
N SER A 100 -12.31 7.37 -6.38
CA SER A 100 -13.08 6.49 -7.26
C SER A 100 -12.24 5.40 -7.91
N HIS A 101 -11.05 5.08 -7.37
CA HIS A 101 -10.15 4.03 -7.86
C HIS A 101 -9.76 4.18 -9.33
N LYS A 102 -9.53 5.42 -9.80
CA LYS A 102 -9.08 5.67 -11.17
C LYS A 102 -7.57 5.46 -11.31
N ARG A 103 -7.14 4.83 -12.40
CA ARG A 103 -5.71 4.68 -12.71
C ARG A 103 -5.09 6.06 -12.96
N ALA A 104 -4.02 6.39 -12.23
CA ALA A 104 -3.36 7.69 -12.34
C ALA A 104 -2.85 8.01 -13.75
N CYS A 105 -2.47 6.99 -14.54
CA CYS A 105 -2.00 7.17 -15.91
C CYS A 105 -3.10 7.44 -16.94
N ASP A 106 -4.38 7.26 -16.59
CA ASP A 106 -5.52 7.44 -17.49
C ASP A 106 -6.23 8.79 -17.31
N ILE A 107 -5.84 9.58 -16.32
CA ILE A 107 -6.43 10.86 -15.97
C ILE A 107 -5.36 11.96 -15.98
N ASP A 108 -5.79 13.21 -16.15
CA ASP A 108 -4.91 14.37 -16.08
C ASP A 108 -4.60 14.79 -14.64
N ALA A 109 -3.68 15.74 -14.48
CA ALA A 109 -3.23 16.22 -13.17
C ALA A 109 -4.35 16.90 -12.37
N GLU A 110 -5.26 17.62 -13.05
CA GLU A 110 -6.40 18.27 -12.40
C GLU A 110 -7.38 17.25 -11.84
N THR A 111 -7.74 16.26 -12.65
CA THR A 111 -8.61 15.15 -12.25
C THR A 111 -7.99 14.34 -11.10
N LEU A 112 -6.70 14.02 -11.19
CA LEU A 112 -6.00 13.32 -10.09
C LEU A 112 -6.02 14.14 -8.80
N GLY A 113 -5.74 15.44 -8.88
CA GLY A 113 -5.82 16.33 -7.73
C GLY A 113 -7.23 16.40 -7.13
N ALA A 114 -8.28 16.40 -7.95
CA ALA A 114 -9.66 16.38 -7.49
C ALA A 114 -10.03 15.05 -6.80
N GLU A 115 -9.61 13.92 -7.37
CA GLU A 115 -9.78 12.57 -6.78
C GLU A 115 -9.11 12.46 -5.40
N ILE A 116 -7.89 12.98 -5.27
CA ILE A 116 -7.14 12.98 -4.01
C ILE A 116 -7.83 13.88 -2.98
N ARG A 117 -8.13 15.12 -3.31
CA ARG A 117 -8.82 16.04 -2.37
C ARG A 117 -10.14 15.47 -1.90
N ARG A 118 -10.97 14.95 -2.81
CA ARG A 118 -12.25 14.33 -2.47
C ARG A 118 -12.09 13.15 -1.51
N ASN A 119 -11.03 12.34 -1.68
CA ASN A 119 -10.74 11.24 -0.77
C ASN A 119 -10.28 11.75 0.60
N GLN A 120 -9.42 12.76 0.63
CA GLN A 120 -8.97 13.40 1.88
C GLN A 120 -10.14 14.04 2.64
N ASP A 121 -10.98 14.80 1.96
CA ASP A 121 -12.16 15.43 2.55
C ASP A 121 -13.13 14.38 3.14
N PHE A 122 -13.34 13.28 2.41
CA PHE A 122 -14.16 12.16 2.88
C PHE A 122 -13.59 11.55 4.16
N LEU A 123 -12.30 11.19 4.18
CA LEU A 123 -11.63 10.56 5.32
C LEU A 123 -11.55 11.49 6.53
N HIS A 124 -11.22 12.78 6.33
CA HIS A 124 -11.29 13.78 7.39
C HIS A 124 -12.70 14.01 7.93
N GLY A 125 -13.71 13.85 7.09
CA GLY A 125 -15.12 13.88 7.50
C GLY A 125 -15.54 12.69 8.38
N LEU A 126 -14.80 11.57 8.35
CA LEU A 126 -15.01 10.44 9.25
C LEU A 126 -14.38 10.69 10.62
N ASP A 127 -13.13 11.11 10.64
CA ASP A 127 -12.40 11.52 11.85
C ASP A 127 -11.33 12.55 11.48
N PRO A 128 -11.43 13.82 11.96
CA PRO A 128 -10.47 14.88 11.63
C PRO A 128 -9.04 14.63 12.08
N SER A 129 -8.81 13.62 12.94
CA SER A 129 -7.46 13.25 13.39
C SER A 129 -6.74 12.31 12.43
N ILE A 130 -7.42 11.75 11.42
CA ILE A 130 -6.81 10.92 10.37
C ILE A 130 -5.78 11.78 9.61
N ARG A 131 -4.53 11.31 9.57
CA ARG A 131 -3.47 11.93 8.79
C ARG A 131 -3.17 11.08 7.57
N ILE A 132 -3.35 11.65 6.38
CA ILE A 132 -3.23 10.95 5.10
C ILE A 132 -1.87 11.31 4.50
N GLU A 133 -0.84 10.59 4.92
CA GLU A 133 0.56 10.87 4.56
C GLU A 133 1.05 10.07 3.34
N ASN A 134 0.41 8.93 3.05
CA ASN A 134 0.87 7.99 2.04
C ASN A 134 -0.21 7.67 0.99
N PHE A 135 0.27 7.30 -0.20
CA PHE A 135 -0.56 6.98 -1.36
C PHE A 135 -0.18 5.62 -1.94
N ALA A 136 -1.16 4.85 -2.42
CA ALA A 136 -0.92 3.70 -3.29
C ALA A 136 -1.54 3.95 -4.67
N TYR A 137 -0.80 3.58 -5.72
CA TYR A 137 -1.30 3.71 -7.09
C TYR A 137 -2.42 2.70 -7.35
N PRO A 138 -3.66 3.13 -7.70
CA PRO A 138 -4.71 2.22 -8.11
C PRO A 138 -4.24 1.26 -9.22
N PHE A 139 -4.59 -0.02 -9.10
CA PHE A 139 -4.12 -1.10 -9.98
C PHE A 139 -2.59 -1.27 -10.02
N GLY A 140 -1.85 -0.59 -9.16
CA GLY A 140 -0.39 -0.55 -9.16
C GLY A 140 0.24 0.22 -10.32
N PHE A 141 -0.56 0.86 -11.17
CA PHE A 141 -0.09 1.60 -12.34
C PHE A 141 0.36 3.01 -11.96
N GLY A 142 1.66 3.17 -11.75
CA GLY A 142 2.27 4.48 -11.55
C GLY A 142 2.22 5.34 -12.80
N SER A 143 2.25 6.65 -12.61
CA SER A 143 2.29 7.66 -13.67
C SER A 143 3.50 8.56 -13.50
N PHE A 144 4.44 8.48 -14.45
CA PHE A 144 5.62 9.34 -14.42
C PHE A 144 5.27 10.82 -14.39
N ASN A 145 4.25 11.22 -15.17
CA ASN A 145 3.83 12.61 -15.25
C ASN A 145 3.26 13.15 -13.92
N HIS A 146 2.74 12.28 -13.06
CA HIS A 146 2.11 12.68 -11.80
C HIS A 146 3.02 12.51 -10.57
N LYS A 147 4.21 11.88 -10.71
CA LYS A 147 5.10 11.64 -9.55
C LYS A 147 5.44 12.93 -8.80
N ARG A 148 5.77 14.03 -9.50
CA ARG A 148 6.06 15.32 -8.86
C ARG A 148 4.86 15.93 -8.17
N GLN A 149 3.66 15.80 -8.76
CA GLN A 149 2.43 16.25 -8.15
C GLN A 149 2.14 15.46 -6.87
N LEU A 150 2.30 14.14 -6.92
CA LEU A 150 2.10 13.26 -5.77
C LEU A 150 3.12 13.52 -4.67
N GLY A 151 4.40 13.78 -5.00
CA GLY A 151 5.44 14.15 -4.04
C GLY A 151 5.17 15.46 -3.31
N GLY A 152 4.42 16.38 -3.92
CA GLY A 152 3.94 17.59 -3.25
C GLY A 152 2.75 17.38 -2.31
N LEU A 153 2.14 16.18 -2.32
CA LEU A 153 0.94 15.85 -1.54
C LEU A 153 1.16 14.73 -0.52
N PHE A 154 2.07 13.79 -0.81
CA PHE A 154 2.30 12.60 0.01
C PHE A 154 3.79 12.41 0.27
N ARG A 155 4.12 11.86 1.43
CA ARG A 155 5.49 11.49 1.80
C ARG A 155 5.99 10.30 0.97
N SER A 156 5.12 9.37 0.64
CA SER A 156 5.47 8.27 -0.26
C SER A 156 4.28 7.78 -1.10
N CYS A 157 4.62 7.20 -2.25
CA CYS A 157 3.69 6.52 -3.13
C CYS A 157 4.17 5.08 -3.36
N ARG A 158 3.32 4.10 -3.09
CA ARG A 158 3.61 2.68 -3.25
C ARG A 158 3.07 2.15 -4.58
N SER A 159 3.93 1.43 -5.29
CA SER A 159 3.57 0.61 -6.45
C SER A 159 3.38 -0.86 -6.05
N ILE A 160 3.07 -1.73 -7.03
CA ILE A 160 3.06 -3.18 -6.87
C ILE A 160 4.24 -3.85 -7.58
N VAL A 161 5.28 -3.10 -7.92
CA VAL A 161 6.48 -3.66 -8.54
C VAL A 161 7.24 -4.45 -7.49
N PRO A 162 7.48 -5.76 -7.69
CA PRO A 162 8.15 -6.59 -6.69
C PRO A 162 9.57 -6.13 -6.37
N GLY A 163 9.95 -6.25 -5.12
CA GLY A 163 11.31 -5.99 -4.64
C GLY A 163 11.35 -5.43 -3.22
N VAL A 164 12.55 -5.38 -2.67
CA VAL A 164 12.88 -4.71 -1.42
C VAL A 164 13.38 -3.31 -1.73
N ASN A 165 13.03 -2.34 -0.90
CA ASN A 165 13.54 -0.98 -0.97
C ASN A 165 14.82 -0.90 -0.13
N SER A 166 15.95 -0.51 -0.72
CA SER A 166 17.24 -0.43 -0.02
C SER A 166 18.16 0.63 -0.64
N GLY A 167 19.04 1.23 0.15
CA GLY A 167 19.91 2.31 -0.30
C GLY A 167 19.11 3.50 -0.80
N GLU A 168 19.43 4.00 -1.99
CA GLU A 168 18.67 5.06 -2.65
C GLU A 168 17.38 4.51 -3.28
N VAL A 169 16.25 5.07 -2.90
CA VAL A 169 14.91 4.71 -3.40
C VAL A 169 14.22 5.94 -3.97
N ASP A 170 13.17 5.71 -4.76
CA ASP A 170 12.22 6.77 -5.14
C ASP A 170 11.01 6.73 -4.21
N LEU A 171 10.90 7.70 -3.31
CA LEU A 171 9.75 7.77 -2.39
C LEU A 171 8.41 7.86 -3.14
N GLN A 172 8.41 8.35 -4.38
CA GLN A 172 7.19 8.43 -5.18
C GLN A 172 6.92 7.15 -5.99
N PHE A 173 7.73 6.09 -5.79
CA PHE A 173 7.52 4.80 -6.46
C PHE A 173 8.12 3.62 -5.67
N LEU A 174 7.72 3.46 -4.41
CA LEU A 174 8.20 2.37 -3.57
C LEU A 174 7.74 1.00 -4.11
N ARG A 175 8.63 0.01 -4.04
CA ARG A 175 8.36 -1.37 -4.43
C ARG A 175 7.59 -2.09 -3.34
N ALA A 176 6.74 -3.06 -3.74
CA ALA A 176 6.04 -3.92 -2.79
C ALA A 176 5.88 -5.35 -3.33
N MET A 177 6.02 -6.32 -2.45
CA MET A 177 5.81 -7.74 -2.73
C MET A 177 4.34 -8.12 -2.53
N PRO A 178 3.75 -8.94 -3.43
CA PRO A 178 2.40 -9.44 -3.20
C PRO A 178 2.40 -10.41 -2.01
N LEU A 179 1.53 -10.19 -1.03
CA LEU A 179 1.15 -11.20 -0.05
C LEU A 179 -0.22 -11.75 -0.46
N ILE A 180 -0.21 -12.59 -1.48
CA ILE A 180 -1.40 -13.10 -2.18
C ILE A 180 -1.20 -14.59 -2.40
N ASP A 181 -2.09 -15.43 -1.89
CA ASP A 181 -1.94 -16.90 -1.91
C ASP A 181 -1.60 -17.47 -3.29
N LYS A 182 -2.20 -16.89 -4.34
CA LYS A 182 -1.96 -17.32 -5.74
C LYS A 182 -0.64 -16.82 -6.34
N ARG A 183 0.13 -15.98 -5.63
CA ARG A 183 1.35 -15.32 -6.16
C ARG A 183 2.60 -15.58 -5.36
N ILE A 184 2.47 -15.85 -4.06
CA ILE A 184 3.60 -16.09 -3.18
C ILE A 184 3.29 -17.22 -2.20
N GLY A 185 4.24 -18.13 -2.01
CA GLY A 185 4.21 -19.11 -0.93
C GLY A 185 5.23 -18.77 0.15
N ARG A 186 5.33 -19.64 1.17
CA ARG A 186 6.26 -19.46 2.31
C ARG A 186 7.69 -19.24 1.88
N ASP A 187 8.20 -20.04 0.94
CA ASP A 187 9.58 -19.88 0.42
C ASP A 187 9.81 -18.51 -0.24
N GLY A 188 8.78 -17.94 -0.88
CA GLY A 188 8.85 -16.61 -1.46
C GLY A 188 8.89 -15.51 -0.41
N ILE A 189 8.14 -15.69 0.68
CA ILE A 189 8.15 -14.80 1.84
C ILE A 189 9.52 -14.85 2.51
N ASP A 190 10.06 -16.05 2.75
CA ASP A 190 11.38 -16.21 3.37
C ASP A 190 12.48 -15.54 2.53
N ARG A 191 12.50 -15.76 1.20
CA ARG A 191 13.45 -15.07 0.31
C ARG A 191 13.32 -13.55 0.37
N ALA A 192 12.09 -13.02 0.45
CA ALA A 192 11.89 -11.58 0.56
C ALA A 192 12.45 -11.01 1.88
N PHE A 193 12.27 -11.73 2.99
CA PHE A 193 12.86 -11.36 4.27
C PHE A 193 14.39 -11.49 4.28
N ASP A 194 14.93 -12.57 3.70
CA ASP A 194 16.38 -12.77 3.60
C ASP A 194 17.03 -11.64 2.78
N GLN A 195 16.39 -11.22 1.68
CA GLN A 195 16.81 -10.06 0.90
C GLN A 195 16.76 -8.77 1.72
N ALA A 196 15.66 -8.54 2.48
CA ALA A 196 15.53 -7.37 3.35
C ALA A 196 16.63 -7.33 4.42
N GLN A 197 17.00 -8.49 4.99
CA GLN A 197 18.10 -8.58 5.96
C GLN A 197 19.47 -8.33 5.30
N SER A 198 19.71 -8.94 4.14
CA SER A 198 20.97 -8.77 3.41
C SER A 198 21.23 -7.31 3.03
N ASP A 199 20.21 -6.60 2.59
CA ASP A 199 20.31 -5.25 2.06
C ASP A 199 20.05 -4.16 3.12
N ASN A 200 19.79 -4.55 4.37
CA ASN A 200 19.27 -3.65 5.41
C ASN A 200 18.07 -2.82 4.90
N GLY A 201 17.16 -3.49 4.21
CA GLY A 201 16.12 -2.88 3.41
C GLY A 201 14.77 -2.74 4.13
N TRP A 202 13.86 -2.08 3.44
CA TRP A 202 12.45 -1.97 3.78
C TRP A 202 11.62 -2.84 2.84
N LEU A 203 11.09 -3.95 3.37
CA LEU A 203 10.16 -4.83 2.69
C LEU A 203 8.73 -4.31 2.91
N ILE A 204 7.98 -4.15 1.82
CA ILE A 204 6.56 -3.79 1.88
C ILE A 204 5.78 -4.95 1.28
N PHE A 205 4.83 -5.49 2.02
CA PHE A 205 3.83 -6.43 1.50
C PHE A 205 2.53 -5.70 1.19
N TYR A 206 1.85 -6.11 0.10
CA TYR A 206 0.49 -5.68 -0.20
C TYR A 206 -0.45 -6.87 -0.41
N THR A 207 -1.66 -6.73 0.05
CA THR A 207 -2.78 -7.66 -0.16
C THR A 207 -4.10 -6.87 -0.21
N HIS A 208 -5.22 -7.57 -0.38
CA HIS A 208 -6.55 -6.95 -0.32
C HIS A 208 -7.36 -7.61 0.80
N ASP A 209 -8.13 -8.64 0.49
CA ASP A 209 -8.93 -9.38 1.47
C ASP A 209 -8.11 -10.41 2.25
N VAL A 210 -8.58 -10.73 3.46
CA VAL A 210 -8.00 -11.78 4.31
C VAL A 210 -9.11 -12.74 4.69
N ALA A 211 -9.12 -13.93 4.07
CA ALA A 211 -10.16 -14.94 4.25
C ALA A 211 -9.59 -16.35 4.06
N ASP A 212 -10.28 -17.38 4.58
CA ASP A 212 -9.86 -18.79 4.40
C ASP A 212 -9.85 -19.18 2.92
N GLU A 213 -10.80 -18.65 2.14
CA GLU A 213 -10.85 -18.74 0.68
C GLU A 213 -10.72 -17.33 0.10
N PRO A 214 -9.50 -16.78 0.00
CA PRO A 214 -9.30 -15.42 -0.45
C PRO A 214 -9.57 -15.27 -1.96
N SER A 215 -9.88 -14.06 -2.36
CA SER A 215 -10.00 -13.70 -3.76
C SER A 215 -8.70 -13.93 -4.55
N ALA A 216 -8.69 -13.58 -5.83
CA ALA A 216 -7.47 -13.61 -6.64
C ALA A 216 -6.40 -12.59 -6.18
N TYR A 217 -6.77 -11.67 -5.28
CA TYR A 217 -5.95 -10.55 -4.82
C TYR A 217 -5.66 -10.60 -3.31
N GLY A 218 -6.29 -11.54 -2.58
CA GLY A 218 -6.21 -11.67 -1.15
C GLY A 218 -5.23 -12.73 -0.66
N CYS A 219 -5.11 -12.80 0.65
CA CYS A 219 -4.34 -13.84 1.33
C CYS A 219 -5.16 -14.56 2.39
N SER A 220 -4.76 -15.80 2.68
CA SER A 220 -5.30 -16.55 3.81
C SER A 220 -4.77 -16.01 5.15
N PRO A 221 -5.55 -16.15 6.25
CA PRO A 221 -5.06 -15.90 7.60
C PRO A 221 -3.76 -16.65 7.90
N ALA A 222 -3.63 -17.87 7.38
CA ALA A 222 -2.43 -18.69 7.55
C ALA A 222 -1.19 -18.07 6.90
N LEU A 223 -1.32 -17.49 5.70
CA LEU A 223 -0.20 -16.85 5.00
C LEU A 223 0.21 -15.55 5.70
N LEU A 224 -0.76 -14.73 6.13
CA LEU A 224 -0.49 -13.49 6.87
C LEU A 224 0.18 -13.78 8.22
N ASN A 225 -0.33 -14.74 8.99
CA ASN A 225 0.33 -15.16 10.24
C ASN A 225 1.75 -15.65 9.99
N TYR A 226 1.96 -16.48 8.96
CA TYR A 226 3.31 -16.95 8.60
C TYR A 226 4.27 -15.79 8.34
N ALA A 227 3.87 -14.79 7.57
CA ALA A 227 4.71 -13.64 7.27
C ALA A 227 5.05 -12.82 8.53
N LEU A 228 4.11 -12.66 9.46
CA LEU A 228 4.33 -11.98 10.74
C LEU A 228 5.25 -12.77 11.67
N GLU A 229 5.09 -14.11 11.73
CA GLU A 229 5.98 -14.99 12.47
C GLU A 229 7.40 -14.99 11.89
N ALA A 230 7.53 -14.99 10.56
CA ALA A 230 8.81 -14.90 9.87
C ALA A 230 9.54 -13.58 10.18
N ALA A 231 8.81 -12.44 10.26
CA ALA A 231 9.35 -11.17 10.69
C ALA A 231 9.83 -11.24 12.15
N ARG A 232 9.00 -11.79 13.05
CA ARG A 232 9.33 -11.95 14.48
C ARG A 232 10.55 -12.84 14.69
N ALA A 233 10.61 -13.97 14.00
CA ALA A 233 11.75 -14.90 14.11
C ALA A 233 13.08 -14.26 13.69
N ARG A 234 13.03 -13.35 12.71
CA ARG A 234 14.18 -12.58 12.21
C ARG A 234 14.44 -11.29 12.97
N LYS A 235 13.61 -10.95 13.98
CA LYS A 235 13.66 -9.71 14.75
C LYS A 235 13.54 -8.46 13.86
N ILE A 236 12.77 -8.55 12.77
CA ILE A 236 12.48 -7.44 11.88
C ILE A 236 11.26 -6.69 12.43
N ALA A 237 11.39 -5.37 12.59
CA ALA A 237 10.31 -4.53 13.08
C ALA A 237 9.18 -4.45 12.05
N VAL A 238 7.94 -4.70 12.50
CA VAL A 238 6.72 -4.49 11.70
C VAL A 238 6.21 -3.08 11.99
N LEU A 239 6.20 -2.23 10.96
CA LEU A 239 5.86 -0.81 11.05
C LEU A 239 4.82 -0.46 9.97
N ASN A 240 3.87 0.41 10.26
CA ASN A 240 3.06 1.01 9.20
C ASN A 240 3.93 1.93 8.33
N MET A 241 3.41 2.37 7.16
CA MET A 241 4.19 3.14 6.19
C MET A 241 4.72 4.45 6.79
N ALA A 242 3.90 5.17 7.55
CA ALA A 242 4.31 6.43 8.19
C ALA A 242 5.40 6.23 9.25
N GLU A 243 5.32 5.14 10.03
CA GLU A 243 6.36 4.79 11.00
C GLU A 243 7.66 4.39 10.32
N ALA A 244 7.57 3.57 9.26
CA ALA A 244 8.73 3.14 8.50
C ALA A 244 9.46 4.32 7.84
N LEU A 245 8.74 5.30 7.29
CA LEU A 245 9.33 6.55 6.77
C LEU A 245 10.06 7.33 7.85
N ARG A 246 9.47 7.47 9.05
CA ARG A 246 10.17 8.10 10.18
C ARG A 246 11.44 7.36 10.58
N CYS A 247 11.40 6.03 10.62
CA CYS A 247 12.58 5.21 10.90
C CYS A 247 13.65 5.32 9.81
N ALA A 248 13.24 5.50 8.55
CA ALA A 248 14.13 5.72 7.41
C ALA A 248 14.71 7.14 7.35
N GLY A 249 14.19 8.09 8.16
CA GLY A 249 14.63 9.48 8.19
C GLY A 249 13.99 10.37 7.14
N ALA A 250 12.84 9.91 6.56
CA ALA A 250 12.05 10.66 5.58
C ALA A 250 10.99 11.51 6.25
#